data_18f4f7ef879f2d42986183ba77ee19fb
#
_entry.id   18f4f7ef879f2d42986183ba77ee19fb
#
_cell.length_a   1.000
_cell.length_b   1.000
_cell.length_c   1.000
_cell.angle_alpha   90.00
_cell.angle_beta   90.00
_cell.angle_gamma   90.00
#
_symmetry.space_group_name_H-M   'P 1'
#
loop_
_entity.id
_entity.type
_entity.pdbx_description
1 polymer ?
#
loop_
_entity_poly.entity_id
_entity_poly.type
_entity_poly.pdbx_seq_one_letter_code
_entity_poly.pdbx_strand_id
1 'polypeptide(L)'
;MTGFGRSEVATEKRKIIIEMKAVNHRYSDVNIKMPKKLSIFESFLRNQLKQQVQRGKVDIFVTCEDDTEQNISLKYNEELAAEYVKYFKKMGDTFQLDHKVKISDLAKMPDVFVLEDSTTDEEEIQKQLEEAFRLAIDDFIITREKEGEHLKQDLLKKLEGMLEGVSYIEERSPELIRAYREKLESKVKELLGNSNFDDSRIMTEVVLFADKICVDEETVRLKSHITNMVQLLNEGGFVGRKLDFIAQEMNREANTILSKMNDISIVNKAIDLKTDIEKVREQIQNIE
;
A
#
# COMPACT_ATOMS: atom_id res chain seq x y z
N MET A 1 -0.43 2.78 2.15
CA MET A 1 -1.23 3.29 3.32
C MET A 1 -2.24 2.25 3.74
N THR A 2 -2.56 2.15 5.02
CA THR A 2 -3.72 1.43 5.51
C THR A 2 -4.96 2.31 5.29
N GLY A 3 -6.15 1.74 5.36
CA GLY A 3 -7.38 2.50 5.21
C GLY A 3 -8.54 1.69 5.76
N PHE A 4 -9.51 2.39 6.31
CA PHE A 4 -10.76 1.82 6.78
C PHE A 4 -11.91 2.74 6.39
N GLY A 5 -12.98 2.15 5.86
CA GLY A 5 -14.22 2.85 5.59
C GLY A 5 -15.39 1.94 5.91
N ARG A 6 -16.44 2.50 6.47
CA ARG A 6 -17.67 1.78 6.78
C ARG A 6 -18.88 2.66 6.46
N SER A 7 -19.85 2.04 5.84
CA SER A 7 -21.14 2.66 5.63
C SER A 7 -22.27 1.72 6.00
N GLU A 8 -23.41 2.30 6.32
CA GLU A 8 -24.63 1.60 6.61
C GLU A 8 -25.80 2.38 5.96
N VAL A 9 -26.50 1.74 5.03
CA VAL A 9 -27.69 2.29 4.40
C VAL A 9 -28.87 1.38 4.72
N ALA A 10 -29.82 1.89 5.45
CA ALA A 10 -31.03 1.17 5.85
C ALA A 10 -32.25 1.80 5.20
N THR A 11 -33.13 0.96 4.69
CA THR A 11 -34.48 1.29 4.25
C THR A 11 -35.49 0.48 5.05
N GLU A 12 -36.77 0.70 4.86
CA GLU A 12 -37.82 -0.10 5.53
C GLU A 12 -37.78 -1.59 5.19
N LYS A 13 -37.15 -1.95 4.07
CA LYS A 13 -37.13 -3.33 3.55
C LYS A 13 -35.76 -4.01 3.72
N ARG A 14 -34.71 -3.23 3.83
CA ARG A 14 -33.34 -3.79 3.73
C ARG A 14 -32.29 -2.89 4.35
N LYS A 15 -31.28 -3.53 4.91
CA LYS A 15 -30.08 -2.89 5.45
C LYS A 15 -28.84 -3.41 4.70
N ILE A 16 -28.06 -2.50 4.10
CA ILE A 16 -26.81 -2.81 3.45
C ILE A 16 -25.68 -2.19 4.26
N ILE A 17 -24.71 -3.00 4.65
CA ILE A 17 -23.49 -2.57 5.34
C ILE A 17 -22.31 -2.90 4.46
N ILE A 18 -21.44 -1.91 4.25
CA ILE A 18 -20.18 -2.09 3.52
C ILE A 18 -19.02 -1.72 4.43
N GLU A 19 -18.10 -2.63 4.60
CA GLU A 19 -16.81 -2.41 5.27
C GLU A 19 -15.68 -2.58 4.29
N MET A 20 -14.78 -1.61 4.26
CA MET A 20 -13.59 -1.59 3.42
C MET A 20 -12.35 -1.52 4.30
N LYS A 21 -11.39 -2.42 4.06
CA LYS A 21 -10.10 -2.44 4.76
C LYS A 21 -8.98 -2.53 3.76
N ALA A 22 -7.99 -1.67 3.87
CA ALA A 22 -6.78 -1.76 3.07
C ALA A 22 -5.55 -2.00 3.93
N VAL A 23 -4.65 -2.82 3.38
CA VAL A 23 -3.30 -2.99 3.90
C VAL A 23 -2.30 -2.64 2.82
N ASN A 24 -1.10 -2.20 3.24
CA ASN A 24 -0.06 -1.89 2.30
C ASN A 24 0.32 -3.12 1.46
N HIS A 25 0.29 -2.97 0.14
CA HIS A 25 0.71 -4.01 -0.80
C HIS A 25 1.29 -3.37 -2.06
N ARG A 26 2.27 -4.05 -2.69
CA ARG A 26 3.00 -3.53 -3.85
C ARG A 26 2.10 -3.35 -5.09
N TYR A 27 1.08 -4.18 -5.23
CA TYR A 27 0.14 -4.20 -6.35
C TYR A 27 -1.26 -3.89 -5.86
N SER A 28 -2.14 -3.44 -6.76
CA SER A 28 -3.58 -3.33 -6.48
C SER A 28 -4.19 -4.73 -6.49
N ASP A 29 -4.61 -5.20 -5.34
CA ASP A 29 -5.33 -6.46 -5.14
C ASP A 29 -6.66 -6.15 -4.45
N VAL A 30 -7.77 -6.50 -5.09
CA VAL A 30 -9.12 -6.21 -4.60
C VAL A 30 -9.88 -7.51 -4.41
N ASN A 31 -10.24 -7.78 -3.18
CA ASN A 31 -11.04 -8.93 -2.79
C ASN A 31 -12.40 -8.45 -2.27
N ILE A 32 -13.48 -8.91 -2.90
CA ILE A 32 -14.84 -8.52 -2.53
C ILE A 32 -15.58 -9.76 -2.04
N LYS A 33 -16.06 -9.71 -0.81
CA LYS A 33 -16.90 -10.73 -0.20
C LYS A 33 -18.32 -10.20 -0.04
N MET A 34 -19.28 -10.86 -0.69
CA MET A 34 -20.67 -10.44 -0.69
C MET A 34 -21.62 -11.65 -0.78
N PRO A 35 -22.89 -11.49 -0.37
CA PRO A 35 -23.92 -12.50 -0.56
C PRO A 35 -24.12 -12.86 -2.05
N LYS A 36 -24.43 -14.11 -2.37
CA LYS A 36 -24.64 -14.59 -3.75
C LYS A 36 -25.61 -13.74 -4.56
N LYS A 37 -26.68 -13.26 -3.92
CA LYS A 37 -27.70 -12.40 -4.56
C LYS A 37 -27.17 -11.06 -5.07
N LEU A 38 -26.03 -10.58 -4.53
CA LEU A 38 -25.42 -9.32 -4.93
C LEU A 38 -24.23 -9.53 -5.89
N SER A 39 -23.85 -10.77 -6.20
CA SER A 39 -22.66 -11.08 -7.02
C SER A 39 -22.69 -10.48 -8.42
N ILE A 40 -23.86 -10.19 -8.97
CA ILE A 40 -24.02 -9.50 -10.25
C ILE A 40 -23.40 -8.08 -10.25
N PHE A 41 -23.32 -7.42 -9.08
CA PHE A 41 -22.79 -6.08 -8.90
C PHE A 41 -21.28 -6.04 -8.59
N GLU A 42 -20.61 -7.20 -8.43
CA GLU A 42 -19.19 -7.25 -8.08
C GLU A 42 -18.31 -6.48 -9.06
N SER A 43 -18.54 -6.68 -10.36
CA SER A 43 -17.77 -6.01 -11.42
C SER A 43 -17.91 -4.50 -11.37
N PHE A 44 -19.09 -3.99 -11.03
CA PHE A 44 -19.36 -2.58 -10.87
C PHE A 44 -18.54 -2.00 -9.71
N LEU A 45 -18.64 -2.60 -8.51
CA LEU A 45 -17.90 -2.15 -7.32
C LEU A 45 -16.38 -2.18 -7.54
N ARG A 46 -15.88 -3.23 -8.19
CA ARG A 46 -14.47 -3.38 -8.53
C ARG A 46 -13.97 -2.27 -9.46
N ASN A 47 -14.77 -1.89 -10.44
CA ASN A 47 -14.42 -0.82 -11.38
C ASN A 47 -14.43 0.56 -10.71
N GLN A 48 -15.40 0.83 -9.86
CA GLN A 48 -15.47 2.08 -9.08
C GLN A 48 -14.24 2.22 -8.16
N LEU A 49 -13.87 1.16 -7.43
CA LEU A 49 -12.70 1.19 -6.56
C LEU A 49 -11.39 1.44 -7.32
N LYS A 50 -11.21 0.81 -8.50
CA LYS A 50 -9.99 0.98 -9.30
C LYS A 50 -9.76 2.41 -9.79
N GLN A 51 -10.80 3.23 -9.90
CA GLN A 51 -10.67 4.64 -10.25
C GLN A 51 -10.08 5.47 -9.10
N GLN A 52 -10.30 5.03 -7.84
CA GLN A 52 -9.93 5.76 -6.64
C GLN A 52 -8.66 5.21 -5.98
N VAL A 53 -8.37 3.91 -6.16
CA VAL A 53 -7.26 3.22 -5.47
C VAL A 53 -6.39 2.50 -6.49
N GLN A 54 -5.14 2.97 -6.65
CA GLN A 54 -4.19 2.40 -7.60
C GLN A 54 -3.25 1.36 -7.00
N ARG A 55 -3.09 1.36 -5.66
CA ARG A 55 -2.16 0.47 -4.95
C ARG A 55 -2.74 0.02 -3.61
N GLY A 56 -2.32 -1.16 -3.17
CA GLY A 56 -2.74 -1.75 -1.90
C GLY A 56 -3.63 -2.97 -2.08
N LYS A 57 -3.72 -3.78 -1.04
CA LYS A 57 -4.69 -4.86 -0.97
C LYS A 57 -5.92 -4.35 -0.24
N VAL A 58 -7.07 -4.35 -0.91
CA VAL A 58 -8.35 -3.89 -0.37
C VAL A 58 -9.31 -5.06 -0.24
N ASP A 59 -9.72 -5.35 0.98
CA ASP A 59 -10.79 -6.30 1.28
C ASP A 59 -12.09 -5.53 1.52
N ILE A 60 -13.14 -5.86 0.76
CA ILE A 60 -14.47 -5.27 0.85
C ILE A 60 -15.43 -6.36 1.33
N PHE A 61 -16.16 -6.06 2.39
CA PHE A 61 -17.20 -6.92 2.94
C PHE A 61 -18.55 -6.24 2.77
N VAL A 62 -19.43 -6.88 2.03
CA VAL A 62 -20.81 -6.42 1.84
C VAL A 62 -21.73 -7.35 2.60
N THR A 63 -22.47 -6.80 3.54
CA THR A 63 -23.53 -7.51 4.27
C THR A 63 -24.88 -6.92 3.87
N CYS A 64 -25.86 -7.77 3.63
CA CYS A 64 -27.21 -7.37 3.29
C CYS A 64 -28.19 -8.15 4.17
N GLU A 65 -28.87 -7.45 5.03
CA GLU A 65 -29.94 -7.93 5.90
C GLU A 65 -31.27 -7.49 5.28
N ASP A 66 -32.14 -8.44 4.96
CA ASP A 66 -33.49 -8.15 4.48
C ASP A 66 -34.45 -8.24 5.65
N ASP A 67 -35.09 -7.12 6.01
CA ASP A 67 -36.11 -7.05 7.07
C ASP A 67 -37.51 -7.44 6.57
N THR A 68 -37.69 -7.66 5.26
CA THR A 68 -38.92 -8.18 4.73
C THR A 68 -39.08 -9.63 5.12
N GLU A 69 -40.23 -9.96 5.74
CA GLU A 69 -40.72 -11.33 5.83
C GLU A 69 -40.49 -11.96 4.45
N GLN A 70 -39.68 -13.05 4.41
CA GLN A 70 -39.39 -13.75 3.16
C GLN A 70 -40.75 -14.11 2.52
N ASN A 71 -41.21 -13.33 1.56
CA ASN A 71 -42.30 -13.72 0.68
C ASN A 71 -41.78 -14.86 -0.23
N ILE A 72 -41.55 -16.00 0.41
CA ILE A 72 -41.22 -17.23 -0.29
C ILE A 72 -42.54 -17.63 -1.00
N SER A 73 -42.61 -17.38 -2.29
CA SER A 73 -43.68 -17.92 -3.10
C SER A 73 -43.34 -19.35 -3.52
N LEU A 74 -44.23 -20.24 -3.20
CA LEU A 74 -44.13 -21.64 -3.65
C LEU A 74 -44.77 -21.72 -5.04
N LYS A 75 -43.96 -21.94 -6.06
CA LYS A 75 -44.43 -22.17 -7.43
C LYS A 75 -44.58 -23.63 -7.72
N TYR A 76 -45.77 -24.02 -8.17
CA TYR A 76 -46.05 -25.37 -8.63
C TYR A 76 -45.80 -25.48 -10.14
N ASN A 77 -44.94 -26.42 -10.54
CA ASN A 77 -44.65 -26.71 -11.94
C ASN A 77 -45.58 -27.83 -12.44
N GLU A 78 -46.75 -27.43 -12.94
CA GLU A 78 -47.78 -28.36 -13.42
C GLU A 78 -47.32 -29.20 -14.58
N GLU A 79 -46.58 -28.63 -15.53
CA GLU A 79 -46.07 -29.35 -16.71
C GLU A 79 -45.14 -30.50 -16.33
N LEU A 80 -44.16 -30.19 -15.44
CA LEU A 80 -43.21 -31.19 -14.96
C LEU A 80 -43.88 -32.28 -14.14
N ALA A 81 -44.84 -31.87 -13.27
CA ALA A 81 -45.63 -32.83 -12.49
C ALA A 81 -46.43 -33.79 -13.39
N ALA A 82 -47.05 -33.30 -14.47
CA ALA A 82 -47.75 -34.11 -15.44
C ALA A 82 -46.81 -35.10 -16.16
N GLU A 83 -45.59 -34.68 -16.49
CA GLU A 83 -44.56 -35.56 -17.06
C GLU A 83 -44.17 -36.68 -16.08
N TYR A 84 -43.95 -36.39 -14.82
CA TYR A 84 -43.65 -37.41 -13.80
C TYR A 84 -44.77 -38.44 -13.72
N VAL A 85 -46.05 -38.00 -13.66
CA VAL A 85 -47.18 -38.91 -13.63
C VAL A 85 -47.26 -39.80 -14.87
N LYS A 86 -46.99 -39.27 -16.06
CA LYS A 86 -46.94 -39.99 -17.31
C LYS A 86 -45.87 -41.10 -17.29
N TYR A 87 -44.66 -40.75 -16.81
CA TYR A 87 -43.57 -41.73 -16.73
C TYR A 87 -43.80 -42.78 -15.65
N PHE A 88 -44.36 -42.43 -14.51
CA PHE A 88 -44.73 -43.40 -13.47
C PHE A 88 -45.76 -44.44 -13.99
N LYS A 89 -46.76 -44.04 -14.77
CA LYS A 89 -47.69 -44.94 -15.42
C LYS A 89 -46.94 -45.85 -16.39
N LYS A 90 -46.12 -45.31 -17.27
CA LYS A 90 -45.34 -46.09 -18.23
C LYS A 90 -44.40 -47.10 -17.55
N MET A 91 -43.75 -46.72 -16.45
CA MET A 91 -42.89 -47.62 -15.65
C MET A 91 -43.72 -48.74 -15.00
N GLY A 92 -44.92 -48.42 -14.45
CA GLY A 92 -45.81 -49.41 -13.87
C GLY A 92 -46.24 -50.45 -14.91
N ASP A 93 -46.66 -49.99 -16.07
CA ASP A 93 -47.06 -50.88 -17.18
C ASP A 93 -45.89 -51.75 -17.70
N THR A 94 -44.71 -51.18 -17.84
CA THR A 94 -43.52 -51.89 -18.36
C THR A 94 -43.01 -52.96 -17.40
N PHE A 95 -42.97 -52.67 -16.12
CA PHE A 95 -42.40 -53.53 -15.08
C PHE A 95 -43.41 -54.27 -14.22
N GLN A 96 -44.70 -54.15 -14.56
CA GLN A 96 -45.85 -54.75 -13.82
C GLN A 96 -45.84 -54.36 -12.34
N LEU A 97 -45.54 -53.10 -12.06
CA LEU A 97 -45.55 -52.53 -10.71
C LEU A 97 -46.84 -51.76 -10.46
N ASP A 98 -47.24 -51.65 -9.19
CA ASP A 98 -48.35 -50.80 -8.82
C ASP A 98 -48.00 -49.33 -9.09
N HIS A 99 -48.78 -48.66 -9.93
CA HIS A 99 -48.57 -47.29 -10.39
C HIS A 99 -49.51 -46.26 -9.76
N LYS A 100 -50.09 -46.55 -8.58
CA LYS A 100 -50.90 -45.58 -7.83
C LYS A 100 -49.99 -44.49 -7.25
N VAL A 101 -49.86 -43.42 -8.01
CA VAL A 101 -49.08 -42.23 -7.58
C VAL A 101 -49.83 -41.49 -6.50
N LYS A 102 -49.23 -41.29 -5.32
CA LYS A 102 -49.77 -40.47 -4.27
C LYS A 102 -49.24 -39.02 -4.44
N ILE A 103 -50.10 -38.06 -4.02
CA ILE A 103 -49.72 -36.64 -4.04
C ILE A 103 -48.41 -36.40 -3.26
N SER A 104 -48.22 -37.12 -2.13
CA SER A 104 -47.02 -37.05 -1.32
C SER A 104 -45.73 -37.48 -2.05
N ASP A 105 -45.85 -38.36 -3.03
CA ASP A 105 -44.72 -38.90 -3.81
C ASP A 105 -44.36 -37.88 -4.91
N LEU A 106 -45.39 -37.33 -5.56
CA LEU A 106 -45.21 -36.32 -6.61
C LEU A 106 -44.64 -35.02 -6.03
N ALA A 107 -45.07 -34.61 -4.84
CA ALA A 107 -44.61 -33.41 -4.17
C ALA A 107 -43.12 -33.48 -3.74
N LYS A 108 -42.54 -34.68 -3.66
CA LYS A 108 -41.13 -34.90 -3.33
C LYS A 108 -40.22 -34.96 -4.57
N MET A 109 -40.83 -34.97 -5.77
CA MET A 109 -40.01 -35.00 -6.99
C MET A 109 -39.28 -33.66 -7.19
N PRO A 110 -38.03 -33.69 -7.66
CA PRO A 110 -37.25 -32.47 -7.93
C PRO A 110 -38.03 -31.52 -8.85
N ASP A 111 -37.96 -30.23 -8.51
CA ASP A 111 -38.48 -29.10 -9.30
C ASP A 111 -40.01 -29.09 -9.56
N VAL A 112 -40.80 -30.00 -8.92
CA VAL A 112 -42.28 -29.95 -8.93
C VAL A 112 -42.77 -28.78 -8.11
N PHE A 113 -42.12 -28.51 -6.97
CA PHE A 113 -42.30 -27.30 -6.19
C PHE A 113 -40.96 -26.53 -6.12
N VAL A 114 -40.97 -25.31 -6.60
CA VAL A 114 -39.81 -24.43 -6.58
C VAL A 114 -40.14 -23.27 -5.64
N LEU A 115 -39.25 -23.00 -4.70
CA LEU A 115 -39.30 -21.77 -3.91
C LEU A 115 -38.75 -20.65 -4.80
N GLU A 116 -39.61 -19.76 -5.26
CA GLU A 116 -39.22 -18.52 -5.93
C GLU A 116 -39.10 -17.41 -4.88
N ASP A 117 -37.90 -16.84 -4.76
CA ASP A 117 -37.76 -15.55 -4.10
C ASP A 117 -38.53 -14.51 -4.94
N SER A 118 -39.38 -13.73 -4.30
CA SER A 118 -40.06 -12.62 -4.98
C SER A 118 -39.03 -11.78 -5.71
N THR A 119 -39.33 -11.41 -6.95
CA THR A 119 -38.45 -10.55 -7.77
C THR A 119 -38.08 -9.33 -6.97
N THR A 120 -36.89 -9.39 -6.39
CA THR A 120 -36.31 -8.26 -5.69
C THR A 120 -36.04 -7.20 -6.75
N ASP A 121 -36.47 -5.98 -6.53
CA ASP A 121 -36.25 -4.89 -7.47
C ASP A 121 -34.73 -4.63 -7.58
N GLU A 122 -34.11 -5.23 -8.62
CA GLU A 122 -32.66 -5.16 -8.84
C GLU A 122 -32.19 -3.70 -8.96
N GLU A 123 -33.01 -2.83 -9.52
CA GLU A 123 -32.71 -1.40 -9.64
C GLU A 123 -32.68 -0.70 -8.27
N GLU A 124 -33.60 -1.07 -7.36
CA GLU A 124 -33.61 -0.52 -6.01
C GLU A 124 -32.40 -0.98 -5.21
N ILE A 125 -32.04 -2.28 -5.33
CA ILE A 125 -30.83 -2.83 -4.69
C ILE A 125 -29.56 -2.16 -5.23
N GLN A 126 -29.46 -1.99 -6.55
CA GLN A 126 -28.32 -1.34 -7.18
C GLN A 126 -28.12 0.07 -6.63
N LYS A 127 -29.17 0.88 -6.58
CA LYS A 127 -29.10 2.26 -6.05
C LYS A 127 -28.64 2.32 -4.61
N GLN A 128 -29.19 1.44 -3.75
CA GLN A 128 -28.80 1.38 -2.34
C GLN A 128 -27.33 0.92 -2.18
N LEU A 129 -26.92 -0.07 -2.97
CA LEU A 129 -25.55 -0.57 -2.96
C LEU A 129 -24.57 0.50 -3.44
N GLU A 130 -24.92 1.25 -4.50
CA GLU A 130 -24.12 2.37 -5.02
C GLU A 130 -23.97 3.46 -3.97
N GLU A 131 -25.05 3.84 -3.30
CA GLU A 131 -25.01 4.85 -2.23
C GLU A 131 -24.16 4.39 -1.05
N ALA A 132 -24.38 3.16 -0.56
CA ALA A 132 -23.57 2.59 0.51
C ALA A 132 -22.10 2.52 0.12
N PHE A 133 -21.79 2.10 -1.10
CA PHE A 133 -20.41 2.01 -1.58
C PHE A 133 -19.75 3.37 -1.66
N ARG A 134 -20.44 4.39 -2.15
CA ARG A 134 -19.95 5.76 -2.22
C ARG A 134 -19.59 6.29 -0.83
N LEU A 135 -20.48 6.13 0.15
CA LEU A 135 -20.24 6.56 1.52
C LEU A 135 -19.05 5.83 2.16
N ALA A 136 -18.94 4.51 1.93
CA ALA A 136 -17.81 3.73 2.44
C ALA A 136 -16.48 4.13 1.81
N ILE A 137 -16.46 4.44 0.50
CA ILE A 137 -15.26 4.88 -0.22
C ILE A 137 -14.82 6.27 0.24
N ASP A 138 -15.75 7.19 0.46
CA ASP A 138 -15.46 8.54 0.96
C ASP A 138 -14.80 8.47 2.34
N ASP A 139 -15.34 7.69 3.27
CA ASP A 139 -14.77 7.47 4.60
C ASP A 139 -13.40 6.79 4.54
N PHE A 140 -13.26 5.82 3.64
CA PHE A 140 -12.00 5.12 3.37
C PHE A 140 -10.90 6.07 2.85
N ILE A 141 -11.23 6.96 1.92
CA ILE A 141 -10.29 7.96 1.38
C ILE A 141 -9.87 8.93 2.47
N ILE A 142 -10.81 9.47 3.26
CA ILE A 142 -10.51 10.37 4.38
C ILE A 142 -9.53 9.73 5.37
N THR A 143 -9.71 8.44 5.68
CA THR A 143 -8.82 7.71 6.58
C THR A 143 -7.41 7.58 6.00
N ARG A 144 -7.30 7.30 4.69
CA ARG A 144 -6.01 7.22 3.98
C ARG A 144 -5.30 8.57 3.89
N GLU A 145 -6.02 9.63 3.62
CA GLU A 145 -5.47 10.99 3.57
C GLU A 145 -4.88 11.41 4.92
N LYS A 146 -5.59 11.13 6.02
CA LYS A 146 -5.08 11.39 7.37
C LYS A 146 -3.80 10.62 7.66
N GLU A 147 -3.76 9.33 7.34
CA GLU A 147 -2.53 8.53 7.52
C GLU A 147 -1.40 9.05 6.63
N GLY A 148 -1.70 9.37 5.37
CA GLY A 148 -0.74 9.94 4.42
C GLY A 148 -0.12 11.25 4.92
N GLU A 149 -0.92 12.14 5.48
CA GLU A 149 -0.42 13.40 6.06
C GLU A 149 0.48 13.15 7.28
N HIS A 150 0.12 12.22 8.16
CA HIS A 150 1.00 11.83 9.27
C HIS A 150 2.34 11.27 8.81
N LEU A 151 2.33 10.38 7.82
CA LEU A 151 3.55 9.83 7.22
C LEU A 151 4.41 10.92 6.56
N LYS A 152 3.78 11.85 5.85
CA LYS A 152 4.45 12.99 5.23
C LYS A 152 5.18 13.84 6.26
N GLN A 153 4.52 14.19 7.36
CA GLN A 153 5.11 15.02 8.43
C GLN A 153 6.31 14.30 9.09
N ASP A 154 6.20 13.00 9.35
CA ASP A 154 7.33 12.24 9.91
C ASP A 154 8.51 12.17 8.93
N LEU A 155 8.24 11.99 7.61
CA LEU A 155 9.28 12.02 6.59
C LEU A 155 9.96 13.37 6.46
N LEU A 156 9.20 14.47 6.46
CA LEU A 156 9.75 15.82 6.40
C LEU A 156 10.70 16.09 7.57
N LYS A 157 10.31 15.70 8.79
CA LYS A 157 11.16 15.82 9.97
C LYS A 157 12.46 15.01 9.87
N LYS A 158 12.40 13.78 9.33
CA LYS A 158 13.59 12.96 9.10
C LYS A 158 14.52 13.59 8.06
N LEU A 159 13.96 14.12 6.97
CA LEU A 159 14.73 14.78 5.92
C LEU A 159 15.42 16.06 6.43
N GLU A 160 14.79 16.82 7.31
CA GLU A 160 15.40 17.96 7.99
C GLU A 160 16.60 17.53 8.85
N GLY A 161 16.46 16.50 9.68
CA GLY A 161 17.58 15.96 10.46
C GLY A 161 18.74 15.41 9.58
N MET A 162 18.41 14.90 8.39
CA MET A 162 19.45 14.50 7.43
C MET A 162 20.24 15.71 6.89
N LEU A 163 19.56 16.83 6.57
CA LEU A 163 20.24 18.07 6.16
C LEU A 163 21.23 18.57 7.20
N GLU A 164 20.86 18.53 8.48
CA GLU A 164 21.78 18.84 9.57
C GLU A 164 22.99 17.89 9.58
N GLY A 165 22.74 16.60 9.37
CA GLY A 165 23.79 15.61 9.27
C GLY A 165 24.78 15.84 8.12
N VAL A 166 24.27 16.24 6.96
CA VAL A 166 25.12 16.58 5.78
C VAL A 166 25.91 17.85 6.06
N SER A 167 25.29 18.87 6.65
CA SER A 167 25.97 20.13 7.00
C SER A 167 27.10 19.90 8.02
N TYR A 168 26.92 19.02 9.00
CA TYR A 168 27.98 18.62 9.91
C TYR A 168 29.18 18.00 9.18
N ILE A 169 28.95 17.14 8.20
CA ILE A 169 30.03 16.53 7.40
C ILE A 169 30.80 17.59 6.61
N GLU A 170 30.09 18.53 5.98
CA GLU A 170 30.73 19.64 5.22
C GLU A 170 31.59 20.53 6.11
N GLU A 171 31.10 20.91 7.29
CA GLU A 171 31.85 21.76 8.22
C GLU A 171 33.08 21.05 8.79
N ARG A 172 32.98 19.75 9.04
CA ARG A 172 34.04 18.96 9.65
C ARG A 172 35.17 18.59 8.65
N SER A 173 34.83 18.40 7.37
CA SER A 173 35.80 17.95 6.34
C SER A 173 37.05 18.85 6.23
N PRO A 174 36.97 20.20 6.17
CA PRO A 174 38.15 21.07 6.14
C PRO A 174 39.00 21.01 7.42
N GLU A 175 38.42 20.70 8.57
CA GLU A 175 39.15 20.56 9.83
C GLU A 175 40.04 19.33 9.82
N LEU A 176 39.60 18.23 9.17
CA LEU A 176 40.42 17.01 9.02
C LEU A 176 41.67 17.27 8.19
N ILE A 177 41.58 18.07 7.14
CA ILE A 177 42.71 18.43 6.31
C ILE A 177 43.73 19.23 7.13
N ARG A 178 43.26 20.19 7.95
CA ARG A 178 44.13 20.97 8.85
C ARG A 178 44.82 20.09 9.90
N ALA A 179 44.03 19.23 10.56
CA ALA A 179 44.58 18.31 11.56
C ALA A 179 45.58 17.31 10.96
N TYR A 180 45.34 16.85 9.74
CA TYR A 180 46.28 15.98 9.03
C TYR A 180 47.60 16.68 8.72
N ARG A 181 47.54 17.92 8.26
CA ARG A 181 48.74 18.76 8.02
C ARG A 181 49.55 18.95 9.31
N GLU A 182 48.92 19.36 10.40
CA GLU A 182 49.57 19.56 11.70
C GLU A 182 50.23 18.27 12.21
N LYS A 183 49.58 17.14 12.03
CA LYS A 183 50.10 15.80 12.37
C LYS A 183 51.35 15.46 11.54
N LEU A 184 51.35 15.73 10.23
CA LEU A 184 52.49 15.50 9.38
C LEU A 184 53.66 16.38 9.76
N GLU A 185 53.44 17.68 9.98
CA GLU A 185 54.46 18.62 10.40
C GLU A 185 55.11 18.22 11.74
N SER A 186 54.29 17.83 12.71
CA SER A 186 54.74 17.34 14.02
C SER A 186 55.58 16.07 13.91
N LYS A 187 55.15 15.12 13.08
CA LYS A 187 55.84 13.85 12.89
C LYS A 187 57.15 14.01 12.17
N VAL A 188 57.22 14.91 11.19
CA VAL A 188 58.49 15.26 10.50
C VAL A 188 59.48 15.90 11.45
N LYS A 189 59.02 16.84 12.32
CA LYS A 189 59.88 17.43 13.36
C LYS A 189 60.46 16.40 14.33
N GLU A 190 59.63 15.44 14.75
CA GLU A 190 60.03 14.36 15.65
C GLU A 190 61.12 13.48 15.03
N LEU A 191 60.99 13.13 13.73
CA LEU A 191 61.90 12.23 13.02
C LEU A 191 63.19 12.88 12.55
N LEU A 192 63.17 14.13 12.12
CA LEU A 192 64.29 14.82 11.50
C LEU A 192 64.97 15.83 12.43
N GLY A 193 64.40 16.11 13.61
CA GLY A 193 64.90 17.11 14.52
C GLY A 193 64.85 18.52 13.88
N ASN A 194 65.95 19.28 14.04
CA ASN A 194 66.09 20.64 13.49
C ASN A 194 66.63 20.68 12.04
N SER A 195 66.62 19.56 11.33
CA SER A 195 67.02 19.54 9.92
C SER A 195 66.01 20.27 9.06
N ASN A 196 66.45 21.05 8.09
CA ASN A 196 65.61 21.68 7.10
C ASN A 196 64.87 20.57 6.30
N PHE A 197 63.55 20.52 6.39
CA PHE A 197 62.76 19.64 5.55
C PHE A 197 62.07 20.46 4.44
N ASP A 198 61.78 19.80 3.34
CA ASP A 198 61.13 20.42 2.19
C ASP A 198 59.61 20.49 2.41
N ASP A 199 59.10 21.69 2.71
CA ASP A 199 57.67 21.99 2.89
C ASP A 199 56.86 21.57 1.66
N SER A 200 57.46 21.54 0.46
CA SER A 200 56.75 21.14 -0.77
C SER A 200 56.28 19.70 -0.74
N ARG A 201 56.98 18.79 -0.06
CA ARG A 201 56.60 17.39 0.08
C ARG A 201 55.41 17.22 1.03
N ILE A 202 55.40 17.98 2.13
CA ILE A 202 54.26 18.00 3.04
C ILE A 202 53.03 18.54 2.31
N MET A 203 53.14 19.64 1.59
CA MET A 203 52.06 20.20 0.79
C MET A 203 51.52 19.22 -0.22
N THR A 204 52.38 18.49 -0.94
CA THR A 204 51.94 17.46 -1.90
C THR A 204 51.10 16.37 -1.21
N GLU A 205 51.58 15.87 -0.06
CA GLU A 205 50.87 14.82 0.67
C GLU A 205 49.54 15.32 1.24
N VAL A 206 49.48 16.56 1.70
CA VAL A 206 48.23 17.18 2.18
C VAL A 206 47.23 17.35 1.04
N VAL A 207 47.67 17.74 -0.16
CA VAL A 207 46.79 17.84 -1.35
C VAL A 207 46.26 16.49 -1.75
N LEU A 208 47.10 15.45 -1.80
CA LEU A 208 46.65 14.08 -2.10
C LEU A 208 45.67 13.55 -1.07
N PHE A 209 45.90 13.84 0.22
CA PHE A 209 44.97 13.48 1.27
C PHE A 209 43.63 14.24 1.14
N ALA A 210 43.67 15.55 0.88
CA ALA A 210 42.50 16.38 0.69
C ALA A 210 41.65 15.88 -0.49
N ASP A 211 42.29 15.54 -1.62
CA ASP A 211 41.59 14.98 -2.78
C ASP A 211 40.94 13.62 -2.46
N LYS A 212 41.65 12.76 -1.71
CA LYS A 212 41.12 11.45 -1.32
C LYS A 212 39.88 11.52 -0.42
N ILE A 213 39.81 12.50 0.52
CA ILE A 213 38.69 12.66 1.45
C ILE A 213 37.68 13.68 0.98
N CYS A 214 37.82 14.23 -0.22
CA CYS A 214 36.86 15.20 -0.76
C CYS A 214 35.49 14.55 -0.96
N VAL A 215 34.46 15.09 -0.31
CA VAL A 215 33.07 14.64 -0.37
C VAL A 215 32.13 15.75 -0.79
N ASP A 216 32.64 16.84 -1.32
CA ASP A 216 31.86 18.03 -1.67
C ASP A 216 30.76 17.71 -2.70
N GLU A 217 31.09 16.86 -3.69
CA GLU A 217 30.16 16.46 -4.72
C GLU A 217 29.01 15.62 -4.11
N GLU A 218 29.33 14.65 -3.25
CA GLU A 218 28.38 13.78 -2.59
C GLU A 218 27.46 14.56 -1.64
N THR A 219 27.99 15.52 -0.89
CA THR A 219 27.18 16.34 0.01
C THR A 219 26.24 17.27 -0.74
N VAL A 220 26.69 17.91 -1.82
CA VAL A 220 25.86 18.75 -2.70
C VAL A 220 24.76 17.91 -3.35
N ARG A 221 25.08 16.73 -3.87
CA ARG A 221 24.09 15.80 -4.46
C ARG A 221 23.09 15.34 -3.42
N LEU A 222 23.54 14.96 -2.22
CA LEU A 222 22.67 14.50 -1.15
C LEU A 222 21.70 15.61 -0.72
N LYS A 223 22.14 16.86 -0.57
CA LYS A 223 21.26 18.02 -0.30
C LYS A 223 20.24 18.23 -1.42
N SER A 224 20.67 18.11 -2.68
CA SER A 224 19.79 18.22 -3.83
C SER A 224 18.70 17.14 -3.83
N HIS A 225 19.06 15.88 -3.55
CA HIS A 225 18.12 14.78 -3.45
C HIS A 225 17.14 14.95 -2.31
N ILE A 226 17.59 15.39 -1.12
CA ILE A 226 16.72 15.68 0.02
C ILE A 226 15.73 16.80 -0.35
N THR A 227 16.19 17.89 -0.94
CA THR A 227 15.34 19.00 -1.36
C THR A 227 14.29 18.55 -2.38
N ASN A 228 14.68 17.75 -3.37
CA ASN A 228 13.76 17.20 -4.36
C ASN A 228 12.71 16.27 -3.72
N MET A 229 13.12 15.45 -2.75
CA MET A 229 12.20 14.59 -2.00
C MET A 229 11.17 15.41 -1.21
N VAL A 230 11.59 16.47 -0.54
CA VAL A 230 10.71 17.42 0.18
C VAL A 230 9.71 18.06 -0.79
N GLN A 231 10.16 18.49 -1.97
CA GLN A 231 9.28 19.07 -2.98
C GLN A 231 8.22 18.07 -3.44
N LEU A 232 8.61 16.85 -3.79
CA LEU A 232 7.68 15.80 -4.23
C LEU A 232 6.66 15.42 -3.14
N LEU A 233 7.08 15.37 -1.86
CA LEU A 233 6.18 15.14 -0.74
C LEU A 233 5.14 16.27 -0.58
N ASN A 234 5.52 17.51 -0.92
CA ASN A 234 4.61 18.65 -0.86
C ASN A 234 3.68 18.74 -2.09
N GLU A 235 4.13 18.33 -3.26
CA GLU A 235 3.29 18.24 -4.46
C GLU A 235 2.19 17.18 -4.31
N GLY A 236 2.46 16.10 -3.57
CA GLY A 236 1.52 15.01 -3.33
C GLY A 236 1.22 14.18 -4.58
N GLY A 237 0.14 13.40 -4.54
CA GLY A 237 -0.25 12.49 -5.60
C GLY A 237 0.58 11.20 -5.62
N PHE A 238 0.61 10.49 -6.75
CA PHE A 238 1.27 9.18 -6.88
C PHE A 238 2.80 9.30 -7.01
N VAL A 239 3.46 9.75 -5.95
CA VAL A 239 4.90 10.04 -5.96
C VAL A 239 5.79 8.89 -5.48
N GLY A 240 5.23 7.82 -4.91
CA GLY A 240 5.98 6.75 -4.23
C GLY A 240 7.13 6.15 -5.04
N ARG A 241 6.99 5.93 -6.35
CA ARG A 241 8.08 5.41 -7.21
C ARG A 241 9.23 6.39 -7.39
N LYS A 242 8.89 7.70 -7.52
CA LYS A 242 9.91 8.75 -7.66
C LYS A 242 10.70 8.90 -6.36
N LEU A 243 10.01 8.86 -5.22
CA LEU A 243 10.60 8.92 -3.89
C LEU A 243 11.54 7.71 -3.63
N ASP A 244 11.14 6.48 -4.00
CA ASP A 244 12.00 5.29 -3.84
C ASP A 244 13.28 5.42 -4.68
N PHE A 245 13.18 5.94 -5.91
CA PHE A 245 14.36 6.20 -6.74
C PHE A 245 15.30 7.23 -6.10
N ILE A 246 14.77 8.34 -5.59
CA ILE A 246 15.58 9.36 -4.90
C ILE A 246 16.24 8.78 -3.66
N ALA A 247 15.53 7.97 -2.86
CA ALA A 247 16.11 7.32 -1.69
C ALA A 247 17.28 6.38 -2.05
N GLN A 248 17.20 5.69 -3.20
CA GLN A 248 18.31 4.87 -3.71
C GLN A 248 19.54 5.72 -4.07
N GLU A 249 19.34 6.86 -4.74
CA GLU A 249 20.45 7.78 -5.05
C GLU A 249 21.05 8.37 -3.76
N MET A 250 20.22 8.78 -2.78
CA MET A 250 20.70 9.22 -1.48
C MET A 250 21.58 8.16 -0.78
N ASN A 251 21.15 6.90 -0.82
CA ASN A 251 21.91 5.79 -0.24
C ASN A 251 23.27 5.59 -0.98
N ARG A 252 23.29 5.80 -2.29
CA ARG A 252 24.52 5.76 -3.08
C ARG A 252 25.52 6.85 -2.64
N GLU A 253 25.06 8.10 -2.51
CA GLU A 253 25.91 9.21 -2.06
C GLU A 253 26.43 8.97 -0.62
N ALA A 254 25.56 8.53 0.30
CA ALA A 254 25.97 8.19 1.66
C ALA A 254 27.03 7.06 1.71
N ASN A 255 26.92 6.03 0.85
CA ASN A 255 27.94 4.98 0.75
C ASN A 255 29.29 5.52 0.21
N THR A 256 29.27 6.46 -0.73
CA THR A 256 30.49 7.09 -1.24
C THR A 256 31.17 7.91 -0.16
N ILE A 257 30.42 8.69 0.62
CA ILE A 257 30.95 9.41 1.79
C ILE A 257 31.64 8.44 2.76
N LEU A 258 30.96 7.34 3.12
CA LEU A 258 31.53 6.31 4.01
C LEU A 258 32.82 5.71 3.48
N SER A 259 32.94 5.51 2.17
CA SER A 259 34.16 4.92 1.55
C SER A 259 35.33 5.86 1.50
N LYS A 260 35.09 7.18 1.43
CA LYS A 260 36.15 8.21 1.34
C LYS A 260 36.67 8.66 2.72
N MET A 261 35.81 8.55 3.76
CA MET A 261 36.13 9.11 5.08
C MET A 261 36.73 8.08 6.04
N ASN A 262 37.73 8.52 6.80
CA ASN A 262 38.40 7.72 7.83
C ASN A 262 38.25 8.33 9.25
N ASP A 263 37.64 9.49 9.38
CA ASP A 263 37.37 10.12 10.70
C ASP A 263 36.16 9.47 11.36
N ILE A 264 36.33 9.01 12.60
CA ILE A 264 35.26 8.26 13.34
C ILE A 264 34.00 9.08 13.48
N SER A 265 34.10 10.41 13.70
CA SER A 265 32.93 11.26 13.88
C SER A 265 32.10 11.38 12.61
N ILE A 266 32.75 11.56 11.45
CA ILE A 266 32.09 11.62 10.14
C ILE A 266 31.55 10.25 9.73
N VAL A 267 32.32 9.19 9.96
CA VAL A 267 31.88 7.81 9.67
C VAL A 267 30.60 7.48 10.44
N ASN A 268 30.56 7.78 11.75
CA ASN A 268 29.35 7.56 12.55
C ASN A 268 28.17 8.37 12.00
N LYS A 269 28.40 9.66 11.66
CA LYS A 269 27.34 10.52 11.11
C LYS A 269 26.84 10.02 9.75
N ALA A 270 27.72 9.51 8.90
CA ALA A 270 27.35 8.92 7.61
C ALA A 270 26.61 7.58 7.77
N ILE A 271 26.91 6.79 8.81
CA ILE A 271 26.14 5.60 9.19
C ILE A 271 24.74 5.98 9.66
N ASP A 272 24.61 7.03 10.48
CA ASP A 272 23.32 7.56 10.91
C ASP A 272 22.48 8.01 9.71
N LEU A 273 23.07 8.79 8.80
CA LEU A 273 22.43 9.21 7.54
C LEU A 273 21.94 8.01 6.72
N LYS A 274 22.78 7.00 6.55
CA LYS A 274 22.38 5.77 5.83
C LYS A 274 21.22 5.05 6.51
N THR A 275 21.25 4.95 7.82
CA THR A 275 20.18 4.33 8.61
C THR A 275 18.86 5.10 8.44
N ASP A 276 18.92 6.43 8.45
CA ASP A 276 17.73 7.26 8.29
C ASP A 276 17.21 7.23 6.84
N ILE A 277 18.09 7.14 5.84
CA ILE A 277 17.69 6.91 4.44
C ILE A 277 16.93 5.60 4.30
N GLU A 278 17.38 4.50 4.90
CA GLU A 278 16.66 3.22 4.85
C GLU A 278 15.30 3.30 5.57
N LYS A 279 15.21 3.96 6.73
CA LYS A 279 13.92 4.21 7.42
C LYS A 279 12.96 5.02 6.54
N VAL A 280 13.46 6.07 5.88
CA VAL A 280 12.68 6.88 4.93
C VAL A 280 12.20 6.01 3.78
N ARG A 281 13.06 5.16 3.22
CA ARG A 281 12.73 4.26 2.14
C ARG A 281 11.65 3.25 2.50
N GLU A 282 11.71 2.67 3.71
CA GLU A 282 10.66 1.78 4.22
C GLU A 282 9.31 2.51 4.35
N GLN A 283 9.33 3.74 4.86
CA GLN A 283 8.08 4.53 4.98
C GLN A 283 7.50 4.96 3.63
N ILE A 284 8.34 5.31 2.66
CA ILE A 284 7.90 5.62 1.28
C ILE A 284 7.11 4.47 0.67
N GLN A 285 7.42 3.21 1.01
CA GLN A 285 6.63 2.07 0.54
C GLN A 285 5.18 2.08 1.06
N ASN A 286 4.88 2.86 2.10
CA ASN A 286 3.55 3.04 2.66
C ASN A 286 2.82 4.27 2.11
N ILE A 287 3.48 5.11 1.30
CA ILE A 287 2.88 6.30 0.66
C ILE A 287 2.38 5.93 -0.74
N GLU A 288 1.22 6.48 -1.05
CA GLU A 288 0.60 6.40 -2.38
C GLU A 288 0.37 7.78 -2.95
#